data_0faad30ea9b7a3436bc804b6c862e30b
#
_entry.id   0faad30ea9b7a3436bc804b6c862e30b
#
_cell.length_a   1.000
_cell.length_b   1.000
_cell.length_c   1.000
_cell.angle_alpha   90.00
_cell.angle_beta   90.00
_cell.angle_gamma   90.00
#
_symmetry.space_group_name_H-M   'P 1'
#
loop_
_entity.id
_entity.type
_entity.pdbx_description
1 polymer ?
#
loop_
_entity_poly.entity_id
_entity_poly.type
_entity_poly.pdbx_seq_one_letter_code
_entity_poly.pdbx_strand_id
1 'polypeptide(L)'
;DKAVIIPGDYSKALTSIREKADIFFLDPPYEAGYYENCFKMIKDLSLLAEDGIIIAEHRTNLDMPDKLQGFVKVKERKYGTVVLSIYELGRIDE
;
A
#
# COMPACT_ATOMS: atom_id res chain seq x y z
N ASP A 1 -17.96 -0.85 1.96
CA ASP A 1 -16.54 -0.94 1.66
C ASP A 1 -15.77 0.13 2.39
N LYS A 2 -14.73 -0.26 3.09
CA LYS A 2 -13.95 0.66 3.91
C LYS A 2 -12.66 1.05 3.20
N ALA A 3 -12.45 2.35 3.00
CA ALA A 3 -11.24 2.88 2.41
C ALA A 3 -10.52 3.76 3.45
N VAL A 4 -9.20 3.63 3.53
CA VAL A 4 -8.38 4.38 4.46
C VAL A 4 -7.26 5.07 3.70
N ILE A 5 -7.10 6.37 3.93
CA ILE A 5 -6.00 7.16 3.35
C ILE A 5 -4.92 7.29 4.42
N ILE A 6 -3.71 6.87 4.09
CA ILE A 6 -2.57 6.92 5.01
C ILE A 6 -1.71 8.13 4.68
N PRO A 7 -1.62 9.11 5.57
CA PRO A 7 -0.75 10.28 5.37
C PRO A 7 0.69 9.94 5.73
N GLY A 8 1.57 10.95 5.69
CA GLY A 8 2.99 10.78 5.96
C GLY A 8 3.33 10.14 7.29
N ASP A 9 2.55 10.42 8.34
CA ASP A 9 2.74 9.77 9.64
C ASP A 9 2.01 8.43 9.68
N TYR A 10 2.50 7.48 8.91
CA TYR A 10 1.84 6.19 8.71
C TYR A 10 1.79 5.33 9.98
N SER A 11 2.82 5.40 10.79
CA SER A 11 2.91 4.54 11.97
C SER A 11 1.73 4.77 12.92
N LYS A 12 1.48 6.05 13.24
CA LYS A 12 0.38 6.42 14.13
C LYS A 12 -0.98 6.10 13.50
N ALA A 13 -1.12 6.40 12.21
CA ALA A 13 -2.37 6.14 11.50
C ALA A 13 -2.69 4.64 11.47
N LEU A 14 -1.72 3.82 11.14
CA LEU A 14 -1.95 2.38 11.02
C LEU A 14 -2.19 1.70 12.37
N THR A 15 -1.51 2.13 13.41
CA THR A 15 -1.71 1.51 14.74
C THR A 15 -3.05 1.88 15.36
N SER A 16 -3.73 2.90 14.86
CA SER A 16 -5.04 3.31 15.39
C SER A 16 -6.21 2.59 14.71
N ILE A 17 -5.95 1.80 13.67
CA ILE A 17 -7.01 1.11 12.93
C ILE A 17 -7.52 -0.08 13.72
N ARG A 18 -8.85 -0.18 13.86
CA ARG A 18 -9.51 -1.24 14.64
C ARG A 18 -10.18 -2.30 13.78
N GLU A 19 -10.41 -2.00 12.51
CA GLU A 19 -11.08 -2.92 11.60
C GLU A 19 -10.28 -3.04 10.32
N LYS A 20 -10.40 -4.17 9.64
CA LYS A 20 -9.76 -4.35 8.35
C LYS A 20 -10.36 -3.39 7.33
N ALA A 21 -9.54 -2.90 6.41
CA ALA A 21 -9.98 -2.04 5.33
C ALA A 21 -9.90 -2.79 4.00
N ASP A 22 -10.78 -2.43 3.09
CA ASP A 22 -10.78 -3.00 1.74
C ASP A 22 -9.79 -2.30 0.84
N ILE A 23 -9.52 -1.03 1.11
CA ILE A 23 -8.62 -0.21 0.29
C ILE A 23 -7.77 0.65 1.20
N PHE A 24 -6.45 0.57 1.01
CA PHE A 24 -5.51 1.52 1.60
C PHE A 24 -4.96 2.39 0.48
N PHE A 25 -5.00 3.70 0.66
CA PHE A 25 -4.42 4.64 -0.28
C PHE A 25 -3.25 5.33 0.42
N LEU A 26 -2.05 5.14 -0.11
CA LEU A 26 -0.83 5.68 0.49
C LEU A 26 -0.38 6.93 -0.26
N ASP A 27 -0.49 8.08 0.41
CA ASP A 27 0.00 9.35 -0.12
C ASP A 27 1.53 9.35 -0.09
N PRO A 28 2.19 9.89 -1.11
CA PRO A 28 3.64 9.86 -1.17
C PRO A 28 4.26 10.87 -0.19
N PRO A 29 5.03 10.42 0.80
CA PRO A 29 5.88 11.30 1.58
C PRO A 29 7.25 11.37 0.92
N TYR A 30 8.11 12.19 1.47
CA TYR A 30 9.47 12.32 0.96
C TYR A 30 10.46 11.50 1.78
N GLU A 31 9.96 10.54 2.55
CA GLU A 31 10.76 9.73 3.46
C GLU A 31 11.12 8.39 2.84
N ALA A 32 12.40 8.02 2.90
CA ALA A 32 12.87 6.76 2.37
C ALA A 32 12.26 5.58 3.14
N GLY A 33 11.91 4.52 2.41
CA GLY A 33 11.39 3.31 3.04
C GLY A 33 9.93 3.37 3.43
N TYR A 34 9.25 4.46 3.11
CA TYR A 34 7.85 4.65 3.50
C TYR A 34 6.94 3.51 3.02
N TYR A 35 6.99 3.20 1.73
CA TYR A 35 6.10 2.17 1.18
C TYR A 35 6.38 0.81 1.79
N GLU A 36 7.64 0.46 1.90
CA GLU A 36 8.04 -0.82 2.49
C GLU A 36 7.56 -0.93 3.93
N ASN A 37 7.74 0.12 4.72
CA ASN A 37 7.32 0.12 6.11
C ASN A 37 5.80 0.07 6.25
N CYS A 38 5.07 0.81 5.41
CA CYS A 38 3.60 0.78 5.43
C CYS A 38 3.08 -0.61 5.07
N PHE A 39 3.63 -1.20 4.02
CA PHE A 39 3.21 -2.54 3.57
C PHE A 39 3.47 -3.57 4.67
N LYS A 40 4.65 -3.48 5.30
CA LYS A 40 5.01 -4.38 6.38
C LYS A 40 4.04 -4.27 7.56
N MET A 41 3.69 -3.06 7.96
CA MET A 41 2.75 -2.85 9.05
C MET A 41 1.34 -3.34 8.70
N ILE A 42 0.88 -3.08 7.49
CA ILE A 42 -0.43 -3.54 7.04
C ILE A 42 -0.49 -5.07 7.11
N LYS A 43 0.59 -5.73 6.69
CA LYS A 43 0.66 -7.19 6.74
C LYS A 43 0.75 -7.71 8.17
N ASP A 44 1.68 -7.17 8.95
CA ASP A 44 1.94 -7.66 10.31
C ASP A 44 0.74 -7.47 11.22
N LEU A 45 -0.01 -6.39 11.04
CA LEU A 45 -1.19 -6.10 11.83
C LEU A 45 -2.47 -6.66 11.21
N SER A 46 -2.37 -7.35 10.08
CA SER A 46 -3.51 -7.96 9.38
C SER A 46 -4.62 -6.96 9.10
N LEU A 47 -4.25 -5.79 8.58
CA LEU A 47 -5.20 -4.68 8.40
C LEU A 47 -5.96 -4.72 7.08
N LEU A 48 -5.48 -5.49 6.09
CA LEU A 48 -6.13 -5.57 4.79
C LEU A 48 -7.16 -6.69 4.78
N ALA A 49 -8.37 -6.35 4.33
CA ALA A 49 -9.43 -7.33 4.20
C ALA A 49 -9.10 -8.32 3.09
N GLU A 50 -9.72 -9.49 3.14
CA GLU A 50 -9.61 -10.47 2.07
C GLU A 50 -10.07 -9.82 0.76
N ASP A 51 -9.31 -10.00 -0.30
CA ASP A 51 -9.53 -9.38 -1.59
C ASP A 51 -9.36 -7.85 -1.58
N GLY A 52 -8.79 -7.30 -0.52
CA GLY A 52 -8.51 -5.87 -0.47
C GLY A 52 -7.31 -5.48 -1.31
N ILE A 53 -7.15 -4.16 -1.51
CA ILE A 53 -6.04 -3.64 -2.30
C ILE A 53 -5.33 -2.50 -1.56
N ILE A 54 -4.06 -2.33 -1.91
CA ILE A 54 -3.26 -1.18 -1.47
C ILE A 54 -2.92 -0.39 -2.73
N ILE A 55 -3.25 0.89 -2.74
CA ILE A 55 -2.91 1.79 -3.84
C ILE A 55 -1.78 2.68 -3.38
N ALA A 56 -0.62 2.56 -4.01
CA ALA A 56 0.53 3.40 -3.69
C ALA A 56 0.70 4.45 -4.79
N GLU A 57 0.52 5.72 -4.42
CA GLU A 57 0.77 6.83 -5.32
C GLU A 57 2.25 7.16 -5.26
N HIS A 58 2.90 7.30 -6.41
CA HIS A 58 4.31 7.66 -6.46
C HIS A 58 4.62 8.35 -7.78
N ARG A 59 5.80 8.96 -7.87
CA ARG A 59 6.21 9.62 -9.10
C ARG A 59 6.85 8.62 -10.06
N THR A 60 6.92 9.01 -11.34
CA THR A 60 7.46 8.14 -12.39
C THR A 60 8.93 7.83 -12.22
N ASN A 61 9.66 8.63 -11.44
CA ASN A 61 11.09 8.39 -11.19
C ASN A 61 11.33 7.33 -10.10
N LEU A 62 10.27 6.79 -9.52
CA LEU A 62 10.37 5.69 -8.55
C LEU A 62 9.76 4.45 -9.16
N ASP A 63 10.55 3.38 -9.22
CA ASP A 63 10.06 2.07 -9.66
C ASP A 63 9.60 1.28 -8.43
N MET A 64 8.28 1.05 -8.34
CA MET A 64 7.76 0.21 -7.29
C MET A 64 7.93 -1.26 -7.70
N PRO A 65 8.45 -2.10 -6.80
CA PRO A 65 8.70 -3.51 -7.17
C PRO A 65 7.40 -4.27 -7.41
N ASP A 66 7.51 -5.36 -8.17
CA ASP A 66 6.35 -6.22 -8.44
C ASP A 66 5.90 -6.96 -7.19
N LYS A 67 6.81 -7.23 -6.27
CA LYS A 67 6.50 -7.88 -4.99
C LYS A 67 7.12 -7.08 -3.86
N LEU A 68 6.34 -6.83 -2.82
CA LEU A 68 6.80 -6.04 -1.67
C LEU A 68 6.12 -6.52 -0.40
N GLN A 69 6.90 -6.99 0.56
CA GLN A 69 6.42 -7.43 1.87
C GLN A 69 5.23 -8.41 1.80
N GLY A 70 5.27 -9.33 0.84
CA GLY A 70 4.21 -10.32 0.70
C GLY A 70 3.04 -9.87 -0.16
N PHE A 71 3.07 -8.65 -0.67
CA PHE A 71 2.05 -8.14 -1.59
C PHE A 71 2.56 -8.20 -3.01
N VAL A 72 1.66 -8.37 -3.97
CA VAL A 72 1.98 -8.48 -5.38
C VAL A 72 1.31 -7.35 -6.15
N LYS A 73 2.07 -6.66 -6.99
CA LYS A 73 1.52 -5.60 -7.83
C LYS A 73 0.70 -6.21 -8.95
N VAL A 74 -0.58 -5.86 -9.02
CA VAL A 74 -1.51 -6.42 -10.00
C VAL A 74 -1.86 -5.44 -11.09
N LYS A 75 -1.62 -4.13 -10.88
CA LYS A 75 -1.96 -3.11 -11.85
C LYS A 75 -1.12 -1.87 -11.61
N GLU A 76 -0.86 -1.14 -12.69
CA GLU A 76 -0.15 0.13 -12.62
C GLU A 76 -0.82 1.10 -13.59
N ARG A 77 -1.11 2.32 -13.11
CA ARG A 77 -1.75 3.35 -13.91
C ARG A 77 -0.90 4.62 -13.86
N LYS A 78 -0.57 5.14 -15.01
CA LYS A 78 0.27 6.33 -15.13
C LYS A 78 -0.56 7.54 -15.58
N TYR A 79 -0.41 8.64 -14.85
CA TYR A 79 -1.10 9.90 -15.14
C TYR A 79 -0.07 11.02 -15.09
N GLY A 80 0.49 11.38 -16.28
CA GLY A 80 1.55 12.39 -16.33
C GLY A 80 2.79 11.92 -15.56
N THR A 81 3.15 12.63 -14.49
CA THR A 81 4.31 12.30 -13.66
C THR A 81 3.93 11.48 -12.43
N VAL A 82 2.67 11.10 -12.30
CA VAL A 82 2.16 10.36 -11.16
C VAL A 82 1.78 8.95 -11.59
N VAL A 83 2.10 7.98 -10.75
CA VAL A 83 1.77 6.58 -10.99
C VAL A 83 1.00 6.05 -9.80
N LEU A 84 -0.04 5.26 -10.06
CA LEU A 84 -0.74 4.50 -9.04
C LEU A 84 -0.39 3.03 -9.23
N SER A 85 0.32 2.46 -8.27
CA SER A 85 0.66 1.04 -8.26
C SER A 85 -0.28 0.33 -7.30
N ILE A 86 -0.97 -0.70 -7.78
CA ILE A 86 -2.02 -1.38 -7.04
C ILE A 86 -1.56 -2.79 -6.67
N TYR A 87 -1.64 -3.10 -5.37
CA TYR A 87 -1.15 -4.35 -4.80
C TYR A 87 -2.27 -5.13 -4.15
N GLU A 88 -2.13 -6.44 -4.18
CA GLU A 88 -2.96 -7.38 -3.43
C GLU A 88 -2.05 -8.25 -2.58
N LEU A 89 -2.62 -8.88 -1.57
CA LEU A 89 -1.88 -9.85 -0.78
C LEU A 89 -1.53 -11.05 -1.66
N GLY A 90 -0.26 -11.41 -1.68
CA GLY A 90 0.19 -12.55 -2.46
C GLY A 90 -0.38 -13.85 -1.92
N ARG A 91 -0.65 -14.80 -2.81
CA ARG A 91 -1.15 -16.11 -2.40
C ARG A 91 0.04 -17.04 -2.18
N ILE A 92 -0.23 -18.12 -1.46
CA ILE A 92 0.85 -19.00 -1.03
C ILE A 92 1.55 -19.68 -2.23
N ASP A 93 0.84 -19.82 -3.34
CA ASP A 93 1.36 -20.46 -4.54
C ASP A 93 1.90 -19.45 -5.57
N GLU A 94 2.06 -18.20 -5.21
CA GLU A 94 2.58 -17.16 -6.10
C GLU A 94 4.02 -16.78 -5.80
#